data_772a1268a69da20c4e27135fd7af114d
#
_entry.id   772a1268a69da20c4e27135fd7af114d
#
_cell.length_a   1.000
_cell.length_b   1.000
_cell.length_c   1.000
_cell.angle_alpha   90.00
_cell.angle_beta   90.00
_cell.angle_gamma   90.00
#
_symmetry.space_group_name_H-M   'P 1'
#
loop_
_entity.id
_entity.type
_entity.pdbx_description
1 polymer ?
#
loop_
_entity_poly.entity_id
_entity_poly.type
_entity_poly.pdbx_seq_one_letter_code
_entity_poly.pdbx_strand_id
1 'polypeptide(L)'
;METDRKWIIVRIDGKIAAASTDYRLLASISSYLAEQGRRQEKKIRPGKPGNTKGCIFSKITAEAIGMDELWELRHKTGWEDLMLFGTDFQKKVWHKLWELTHAYVRTTDEDNAGSDTRDGHGYQKPEDLTLVSYSDFAELCQNRAGVRAVAHAIGLNPVAVIIPCHLVVPKESIDKIREINKKAEATIFKGDDLCISSILNDSSIDFGEYSCGRELKRELIIRELTGSWS
;
A
#
# COMPACT_ATOMS: atom_id res chain seq x y z
N MET A 1 -4.19 2.90 -23.56
CA MET A 1 -4.61 4.27 -23.22
C MET A 1 -4.07 4.54 -21.82
N GLU A 2 -2.94 5.22 -21.76
CA GLU A 2 -2.31 5.65 -20.52
C GLU A 2 -3.23 6.69 -19.89
N THR A 3 -3.90 6.31 -18.82
CA THR A 3 -4.75 7.26 -18.10
C THR A 3 -3.80 8.21 -17.38
N ASP A 4 -3.84 9.49 -17.76
CA ASP A 4 -3.17 10.63 -17.07
C ASP A 4 -3.77 10.81 -15.64
N ARG A 5 -3.87 9.67 -14.93
CA ARG A 5 -4.43 9.61 -13.58
C ARG A 5 -3.42 10.18 -12.62
N LYS A 6 -3.76 11.29 -11.98
CA LYS A 6 -2.93 11.92 -10.95
C LYS A 6 -3.25 11.35 -9.58
N TRP A 7 -2.21 11.13 -8.82
CA TRP A 7 -2.24 10.76 -7.41
C TRP A 7 -1.98 12.00 -6.57
N ILE A 8 -2.74 12.15 -5.52
CA ILE A 8 -2.59 13.27 -4.60
C ILE A 8 -1.88 12.78 -3.37
N ILE A 9 -0.70 13.35 -3.12
CA ILE A 9 0.11 13.09 -1.94
C ILE A 9 -0.10 14.23 -0.97
N VAL A 10 -0.57 13.93 0.22
CA VAL A 10 -0.67 14.88 1.33
C VAL A 10 0.47 14.65 2.30
N ARG A 11 1.19 15.72 2.60
CA ARG A 11 2.23 15.72 3.63
C ARG A 11 1.86 16.64 4.77
N ILE A 12 2.15 16.19 5.98
CA ILE A 12 2.00 16.95 7.22
C ILE A 12 3.37 16.98 7.90
N ASP A 13 3.90 18.19 8.07
CA ASP A 13 5.25 18.42 8.63
C ASP A 13 6.34 17.56 7.93
N GLY A 14 6.22 17.44 6.59
CA GLY A 14 7.13 16.67 5.74
C GLY A 14 6.81 15.18 5.61
N LYS A 15 6.02 14.60 6.50
CA LYS A 15 5.64 13.17 6.47
C LYS A 15 4.41 12.92 5.61
N ILE A 16 4.37 11.79 4.92
CA ILE A 16 3.25 11.41 4.07
C ILE A 16 2.08 10.96 4.95
N ALA A 17 0.95 11.64 4.79
CA ALA A 17 -0.28 11.35 5.54
C ALA A 17 -1.36 10.70 4.68
N ALA A 18 -1.35 10.92 3.36
CA ALA A 18 -2.24 10.28 2.41
C ALA A 18 -1.63 10.17 1.01
N ALA A 19 -2.04 9.12 0.30
CA ALA A 19 -1.82 8.93 -1.12
C ALA A 19 -3.10 8.33 -1.74
N SER A 20 -3.77 9.05 -2.64
CA SER A 20 -5.06 8.62 -3.21
C SER A 20 -5.35 9.32 -4.53
N THR A 21 -6.18 8.70 -5.35
CA THR A 21 -6.82 9.34 -6.52
C THR A 21 -8.15 9.99 -6.16
N ASP A 22 -8.66 9.81 -4.93
CA ASP A 22 -9.95 10.35 -4.48
C ASP A 22 -9.77 11.63 -3.65
N TYR A 23 -10.20 12.77 -4.22
CA TYR A 23 -10.20 14.07 -3.53
C TYR A 23 -11.05 14.10 -2.25
N ARG A 24 -12.06 13.23 -2.13
CA ARG A 24 -12.89 13.13 -0.91
C ARG A 24 -12.11 12.63 0.28
N LEU A 25 -11.08 11.83 0.05
CA LEU A 25 -10.16 11.39 1.10
C LEU A 25 -9.43 12.59 1.73
N LEU A 26 -9.03 13.57 0.91
CA LEU A 26 -8.40 14.81 1.39
C LEU A 26 -9.33 15.60 2.32
N ALA A 27 -10.60 15.71 1.95
CA ALA A 27 -11.61 16.39 2.77
C ALA A 27 -11.81 15.64 4.10
N SER A 28 -11.81 14.31 4.09
CA SER A 28 -11.94 13.51 5.32
C SER A 28 -10.73 13.64 6.22
N ILE A 29 -9.52 13.67 5.68
CA ILE A 29 -8.28 13.91 6.43
C ILE A 29 -8.30 15.31 7.04
N SER A 30 -8.65 16.34 6.28
CA SER A 30 -8.74 17.70 6.78
C SER A 30 -9.78 17.83 7.90
N SER A 31 -10.94 17.19 7.76
CA SER A 31 -11.98 17.14 8.80
C SER A 31 -11.51 16.41 10.06
N TYR A 32 -10.82 15.28 9.89
CA TYR A 32 -10.24 14.53 11.01
C TYR A 32 -9.20 15.35 11.77
N LEU A 33 -8.28 16.02 11.08
CA LEU A 33 -7.26 16.88 11.67
C LEU A 33 -7.88 18.04 12.44
N ALA A 34 -8.90 18.67 11.87
CA ALA A 34 -9.65 19.74 12.54
C ALA A 34 -10.37 19.24 13.82
N GLU A 35 -10.87 18.02 13.81
CA GLU A 35 -11.48 17.42 15.00
C GLU A 35 -10.44 17.07 16.08
N GLN A 36 -9.29 16.55 15.70
CA GLN A 36 -8.20 16.27 16.65
C GLN A 36 -7.70 17.57 17.30
N GLY A 37 -7.55 18.66 16.55
CA GLY A 37 -7.23 19.97 17.09
C GLY A 37 -8.26 20.42 18.13
N ARG A 38 -9.57 20.34 17.82
CA ARG A 38 -10.65 20.71 18.76
C ARG A 38 -10.70 19.85 20.01
N ARG A 39 -10.36 18.55 19.93
CA ARG A 39 -10.33 17.64 21.08
C ARG A 39 -9.20 17.99 22.06
N GLN A 40 -8.07 18.48 21.56
CA GLN A 40 -6.97 18.91 22.39
C GLN A 40 -7.23 20.25 23.07
N GLU A 41 -7.84 21.21 22.37
CA GLU A 41 -8.28 22.47 22.98
C GLU A 41 -9.22 22.25 24.18
N LYS A 42 -10.14 21.25 24.09
CA LYS A 42 -11.06 20.91 25.19
C LYS A 42 -10.37 20.25 26.40
N LYS A 43 -9.16 19.67 26.23
CA LYS A 43 -8.39 19.09 27.34
C LYS A 43 -7.59 20.13 28.13
N ILE A 44 -7.43 21.33 27.61
CA ILE A 44 -6.77 22.45 28.31
C ILE A 44 -7.80 23.03 29.28
N ARG A 45 -7.66 22.71 30.59
CA ARG A 45 -8.49 23.32 31.63
C ARG A 45 -8.24 24.81 31.69
N PRO A 46 -9.28 25.68 31.69
CA PRO A 46 -9.09 27.11 31.89
C PRO A 46 -8.55 27.34 33.32
N GLY A 47 -7.35 27.86 33.43
CA GLY A 47 -6.79 28.28 34.72
C GLY A 47 -5.31 28.01 34.98
N LYS A 48 -4.56 27.42 34.08
CA LYS A 48 -3.10 27.39 34.14
C LYS A 48 -2.49 28.04 32.91
N PRO A 49 -1.53 29.00 33.04
CA PRO A 49 -0.78 29.49 31.90
C PRO A 49 0.15 28.35 31.44
N GLY A 50 -0.40 27.42 30.72
CA GLY A 50 0.33 26.38 29.98
C GLY A 50 0.63 26.94 28.61
N ASN A 51 1.87 26.83 28.19
CA ASN A 51 2.40 27.19 26.90
C ASN A 51 1.42 26.63 25.81
N THR A 52 0.52 27.46 25.29
CA THR A 52 -0.36 27.18 24.18
C THR A 52 0.51 27.09 22.93
N LYS A 53 1.19 25.98 22.73
CA LYS A 53 1.67 25.61 21.41
C LYS A 53 0.40 25.31 20.59
N GLY A 54 -0.02 26.33 19.84
CA GLY A 54 -1.07 26.22 18.85
C GLY A 54 -0.79 25.08 17.89
N CYS A 55 -1.80 24.78 17.13
CA CYS A 55 -1.93 23.77 16.08
C CYS A 55 -0.78 22.77 16.00
N ILE A 56 -1.05 21.52 16.32
CA ILE A 56 -0.04 20.43 16.38
C ILE A 56 0.69 20.23 15.05
N PHE A 57 0.12 20.73 13.95
CA PHE A 57 0.69 20.62 12.62
C PHE A 57 1.05 22.01 12.10
N SER A 58 2.33 22.21 11.79
CA SER A 58 2.84 23.49 11.33
C SER A 58 2.67 23.70 9.83
N LYS A 59 2.69 22.62 9.04
CA LYS A 59 2.64 22.69 7.58
C LYS A 59 1.91 21.50 6.96
N ILE A 60 0.88 21.78 6.18
CA ILE A 60 0.18 20.80 5.34
C ILE A 60 0.42 21.18 3.89
N THR A 61 0.86 20.22 3.08
CA THR A 61 1.05 20.38 1.62
C THR A 61 0.35 19.26 0.88
N ALA A 62 -0.11 19.54 -0.33
CA ALA A 62 -0.64 18.55 -1.25
C ALA A 62 0.00 18.75 -2.62
N GLU A 63 0.41 17.67 -3.24
CA GLU A 63 0.99 17.64 -4.58
C GLU A 63 0.32 16.56 -5.42
N ALA A 64 0.23 16.78 -6.74
CA ALA A 64 -0.29 15.81 -7.68
C ALA A 64 0.87 15.22 -8.49
N ILE A 65 1.04 13.89 -8.40
CA ILE A 65 2.12 13.16 -9.06
C ILE A 65 1.58 12.10 -10.01
N GLY A 66 2.43 11.65 -10.94
CA GLY A 66 2.15 10.52 -11.80
C GLY A 66 2.28 9.18 -11.08
N MET A 67 1.90 8.08 -11.77
CA MET A 67 2.03 6.73 -11.22
C MET A 67 3.51 6.34 -11.00
N ASP A 68 4.39 6.69 -11.93
CA ASP A 68 5.80 6.32 -11.86
C ASP A 68 6.50 7.05 -10.71
N GLU A 69 6.20 8.35 -10.53
CA GLU A 69 6.69 9.13 -9.39
C GLU A 69 6.19 8.56 -8.05
N LEU A 70 4.92 8.10 -7.99
CA LEU A 70 4.37 7.45 -6.80
C LEU A 70 5.09 6.14 -6.49
N TRP A 71 5.42 5.39 -7.53
CA TRP A 71 6.13 4.13 -7.37
C TRP A 71 7.55 4.34 -6.85
N GLU A 72 8.28 5.30 -7.42
CA GLU A 72 9.58 5.69 -6.86
C GLU A 72 9.47 6.19 -5.41
N LEU A 73 8.44 6.98 -5.13
CA LEU A 73 8.18 7.47 -3.78
C LEU A 73 7.97 6.31 -2.80
N ARG A 74 7.23 5.25 -3.19
CA ARG A 74 7.03 4.06 -2.38
C ARG A 74 8.36 3.43 -1.95
N HIS A 75 9.30 3.24 -2.87
CA HIS A 75 10.59 2.61 -2.58
C HIS A 75 11.50 3.46 -1.70
N LYS A 76 11.32 4.78 -1.74
CA LYS A 76 12.11 5.73 -0.94
C LYS A 76 11.49 6.03 0.44
N THR A 77 10.26 5.56 0.70
CA THR A 77 9.51 5.92 1.91
C THR A 77 9.70 4.87 3.00
N GLY A 78 10.37 5.25 4.07
CA GLY A 78 10.43 4.46 5.30
C GLY A 78 9.11 4.53 6.10
N TRP A 79 8.92 3.62 7.04
CA TRP A 79 7.74 3.66 7.93
C TRP A 79 7.70 4.94 8.76
N GLU A 80 8.84 5.45 9.17
CA GLU A 80 9.03 6.68 9.92
C GLU A 80 8.66 7.95 9.14
N ASP A 81 8.63 7.87 7.80
CA ASP A 81 8.23 8.97 6.93
C ASP A 81 6.71 9.09 6.77
N LEU A 82 5.98 8.16 7.39
CA LEU A 82 4.51 8.15 7.37
C LEU A 82 3.95 8.82 8.61
N MET A 83 2.85 9.57 8.42
CA MET A 83 2.04 10.13 9.50
C MET A 83 0.62 9.56 9.40
N LEU A 84 0.39 8.45 10.08
CA LEU A 84 -0.85 7.68 9.97
C LEU A 84 -1.83 8.01 11.10
N PHE A 85 -3.06 8.34 10.72
CA PHE A 85 -4.18 8.59 11.61
C PHE A 85 -5.11 7.37 11.60
N GLY A 86 -5.20 6.70 12.74
CA GLY A 86 -6.01 5.50 12.90
C GLY A 86 -5.88 4.92 14.30
N THR A 87 -6.65 3.89 14.59
CA THR A 87 -6.53 3.11 15.83
C THR A 87 -5.21 2.34 15.84
N ASP A 88 -4.77 1.91 17.02
CA ASP A 88 -3.55 1.07 17.13
C ASP A 88 -3.68 -0.23 16.34
N PHE A 89 -4.92 -0.80 16.28
CA PHE A 89 -5.19 -1.96 15.47
C PHE A 89 -5.00 -1.68 13.96
N GLN A 90 -5.56 -0.58 13.45
CA GLN A 90 -5.38 -0.18 12.06
C GLN A 90 -3.91 0.04 11.72
N LYS A 91 -3.18 0.75 12.57
CA LYS A 91 -1.74 1.00 12.38
C LYS A 91 -0.93 -0.30 12.35
N LYS A 92 -1.26 -1.29 13.20
CA LYS A 92 -0.64 -2.62 13.17
C LYS A 92 -0.91 -3.34 11.84
N VAL A 93 -2.15 -3.29 11.34
CA VAL A 93 -2.52 -3.88 10.05
C VAL A 93 -1.78 -3.19 8.91
N TRP A 94 -1.71 -1.85 8.91
CA TRP A 94 -1.00 -1.07 7.88
C TRP A 94 0.51 -1.29 7.92
N HIS A 95 1.10 -1.44 9.10
CA HIS A 95 2.52 -1.78 9.21
C HIS A 95 2.79 -3.16 8.61
N LYS A 96 1.94 -4.14 8.90
CA LYS A 96 2.08 -5.48 8.33
C LYS A 96 1.91 -5.50 6.80
N LEU A 97 1.02 -4.63 6.24
CA LEU A 97 0.93 -4.42 4.78
C LEU A 97 2.23 -3.83 4.22
N TRP A 98 2.77 -2.80 4.87
CA TRP A 98 4.00 -2.15 4.46
C TRP A 98 5.18 -3.14 4.43
N GLU A 99 5.25 -4.04 5.40
CA GLU A 99 6.27 -5.10 5.46
C GLU A 99 6.22 -6.05 4.27
N LEU A 100 5.08 -6.26 3.59
CA LEU A 100 4.98 -7.16 2.43
C LEU A 100 5.97 -6.80 1.30
N THR A 101 6.35 -5.53 1.20
CA THR A 101 7.25 -5.05 0.14
C THR A 101 8.54 -4.43 0.65
N HIS A 102 8.68 -4.23 1.98
CA HIS A 102 9.83 -3.56 2.57
C HIS A 102 10.66 -4.47 3.51
N ALA A 103 10.15 -5.65 3.86
CA ALA A 103 10.87 -6.58 4.75
C ALA A 103 12.17 -7.12 4.13
N TYR A 104 12.24 -7.20 2.80
CA TYR A 104 13.40 -7.73 2.08
C TYR A 104 14.62 -6.79 2.11
N VAL A 105 14.42 -5.48 2.19
CA VAL A 105 15.53 -4.50 2.19
C VAL A 105 16.41 -4.63 3.44
N ARG A 106 15.87 -5.12 4.57
CA ARG A 106 16.62 -5.23 5.83
C ARG A 106 17.52 -6.45 5.96
N THR A 107 17.26 -7.51 5.18
CA THR A 107 18.06 -8.75 5.27
C THR A 107 19.31 -8.73 4.38
N THR A 108 19.43 -7.77 3.45
CA THR A 108 20.57 -7.69 2.52
C THR A 108 21.73 -6.84 3.04
N ASP A 109 21.54 -6.01 4.07
CA ASP A 109 22.58 -5.10 4.54
C ASP A 109 23.53 -5.71 5.58
N GLU A 110 23.20 -6.84 6.23
CA GLU A 110 24.02 -7.42 7.29
C GLU A 110 24.75 -8.71 6.93
N ASP A 111 24.34 -9.49 5.92
CA ASP A 111 24.88 -10.86 5.72
C ASP A 111 25.55 -11.16 4.37
N ASN A 112 25.70 -10.22 3.43
CA ASN A 112 26.31 -10.55 2.14
C ASN A 112 27.29 -9.50 1.58
N ALA A 113 28.49 -9.49 2.13
CA ALA A 113 29.66 -8.82 1.54
C ALA A 113 30.30 -9.70 0.45
N GLY A 114 29.53 -10.30 -0.48
CA GLY A 114 30.17 -11.22 -1.38
C GLY A 114 29.39 -11.74 -2.59
N SER A 115 28.42 -11.04 -3.16
CA SER A 115 27.97 -11.37 -4.52
C SER A 115 27.51 -10.13 -5.26
N ASP A 116 28.27 -9.81 -6.30
CA ASP A 116 28.08 -8.70 -7.22
C ASP A 116 26.91 -8.98 -8.17
N THR A 117 25.70 -8.54 -7.79
CA THR A 117 24.56 -8.37 -8.70
C THR A 117 23.85 -7.08 -8.33
N ARG A 118 24.55 -5.96 -8.55
CA ARG A 118 24.01 -4.61 -8.41
C ARG A 118 23.47 -4.13 -9.73
N ASP A 119 22.21 -4.39 -10.00
CA ASP A 119 21.42 -3.40 -10.72
C ASP A 119 20.95 -2.41 -9.64
N GLY A 120 21.39 -1.16 -9.76
CA GLY A 120 21.35 -0.15 -8.71
C GLY A 120 19.95 0.35 -8.29
N HIS A 121 18.93 -0.48 -8.34
CA HIS A 121 17.58 -0.23 -7.88
C HIS A 121 17.09 -1.50 -7.20
N GLY A 122 16.97 -1.49 -5.89
CA GLY A 122 16.55 -2.63 -5.07
C GLY A 122 15.08 -3.04 -5.28
N TYR A 123 14.71 -3.39 -6.50
CA TYR A 123 13.38 -3.90 -6.83
C TYR A 123 13.31 -5.39 -6.49
N GLN A 124 12.20 -5.80 -5.82
CA GLN A 124 11.86 -7.20 -5.75
C GLN A 124 11.65 -7.73 -7.17
N LYS A 125 12.24 -8.88 -7.47
CA LYS A 125 11.93 -9.58 -8.71
C LYS A 125 10.45 -10.00 -8.71
N PRO A 126 9.77 -10.01 -9.85
CA PRO A 126 8.38 -10.45 -9.96
C PRO A 126 8.10 -11.84 -9.37
N GLU A 127 9.08 -12.72 -9.38
CA GLU A 127 9.02 -14.07 -8.81
C GLU A 127 8.88 -14.08 -7.27
N ASP A 128 9.27 -12.99 -6.59
CA ASP A 128 9.19 -12.85 -5.14
C ASP A 128 7.89 -12.14 -4.69
N LEU A 129 7.10 -11.61 -5.64
CA LEU A 129 5.86 -10.92 -5.31
C LEU A 129 4.79 -11.93 -4.89
N THR A 130 4.38 -11.85 -3.65
CA THR A 130 3.36 -12.73 -3.09
C THR A 130 2.04 -11.98 -2.92
N LEU A 131 1.04 -12.31 -3.75
CA LEU A 131 -0.34 -11.99 -3.44
C LEU A 131 -0.78 -12.79 -2.21
N VAL A 132 -1.42 -12.13 -1.26
CA VAL A 132 -1.84 -12.74 0.00
C VAL A 132 -3.36 -12.74 0.10
N SER A 133 -3.97 -13.85 0.52
CA SER A 133 -5.40 -13.85 0.77
C SER A 133 -5.75 -13.08 2.03
N TYR A 134 -7.00 -12.56 2.12
CA TYR A 134 -7.48 -11.89 3.33
C TYR A 134 -7.36 -12.77 4.58
N SER A 135 -7.57 -14.09 4.45
CA SER A 135 -7.44 -15.04 5.56
C SER A 135 -5.98 -15.22 5.98
N ASP A 136 -5.07 -15.41 5.03
CA ASP A 136 -3.65 -15.60 5.31
C ASP A 136 -3.04 -14.30 5.85
N PHE A 137 -3.45 -13.16 5.32
CA PHE A 137 -3.02 -11.86 5.84
C PHE A 137 -3.53 -11.59 7.27
N ALA A 138 -4.77 -12.01 7.59
CA ALA A 138 -5.28 -11.93 8.96
C ALA A 138 -4.47 -12.81 9.93
N GLU A 139 -3.97 -13.95 9.46
CA GLU A 139 -3.06 -14.82 10.22
C GLU A 139 -1.71 -14.14 10.44
N LEU A 140 -1.13 -13.49 9.41
CA LEU A 140 0.08 -12.65 9.55
C LEU A 140 -0.10 -11.51 10.55
N CYS A 141 -1.30 -10.96 10.65
CA CYS A 141 -1.67 -9.95 11.66
C CYS A 141 -1.94 -10.55 13.06
N GLN A 142 -1.75 -11.87 13.25
CA GLN A 142 -2.09 -12.59 14.49
C GLN A 142 -3.56 -12.44 14.90
N ASN A 143 -4.45 -12.31 13.92
CA ASN A 143 -5.90 -12.12 14.13
C ASN A 143 -6.73 -12.99 13.19
N ARG A 144 -6.46 -14.30 13.19
CA ARG A 144 -7.13 -15.29 12.33
C ARG A 144 -8.65 -15.28 12.46
N ALA A 145 -9.16 -15.08 13.66
CA ALA A 145 -10.62 -15.02 13.90
C ALA A 145 -11.25 -13.69 13.41
N GLY A 146 -10.44 -12.64 13.22
CA GLY A 146 -10.88 -11.28 12.91
C GLY A 146 -10.71 -10.89 11.44
N VAL A 147 -10.82 -11.81 10.47
CA VAL A 147 -10.60 -11.53 9.04
C VAL A 147 -11.38 -10.31 8.55
N ARG A 148 -12.66 -10.16 8.97
CA ARG A 148 -13.48 -8.99 8.58
C ARG A 148 -12.94 -7.67 9.14
N ALA A 149 -12.46 -7.66 10.39
CA ALA A 149 -11.89 -6.48 11.01
C ALA A 149 -10.56 -6.09 10.33
N VAL A 150 -9.74 -7.09 9.98
CA VAL A 150 -8.50 -6.89 9.21
C VAL A 150 -8.82 -6.35 7.82
N ALA A 151 -9.76 -6.95 7.09
CA ALA A 151 -10.19 -6.48 5.78
C ALA A 151 -10.73 -5.04 5.83
N HIS A 152 -11.50 -4.69 6.85
CA HIS A 152 -11.97 -3.33 7.05
C HIS A 152 -10.80 -2.36 7.30
N ALA A 153 -9.83 -2.74 8.12
CA ALA A 153 -8.63 -1.92 8.36
C ALA A 153 -7.80 -1.74 7.08
N ILE A 154 -7.67 -2.78 6.24
CA ILE A 154 -7.02 -2.72 4.91
C ILE A 154 -7.73 -1.68 4.03
N GLY A 155 -9.07 -1.71 3.96
CA GLY A 155 -9.87 -0.77 3.17
C GLY A 155 -9.78 0.69 3.64
N LEU A 156 -9.40 0.92 4.89
CA LEU A 156 -9.18 2.25 5.47
C LEU A 156 -7.74 2.76 5.36
N ASN A 157 -6.88 2.06 4.61
CA ASN A 157 -5.52 2.52 4.35
C ASN A 157 -5.50 3.90 3.68
N PRO A 158 -4.93 4.94 4.33
CA PRO A 158 -4.94 6.30 3.77
C PRO A 158 -3.82 6.52 2.75
N VAL A 159 -2.82 5.65 2.68
CA VAL A 159 -1.60 5.84 1.87
C VAL A 159 -1.51 4.70 0.85
N ALA A 160 -2.44 4.70 -0.10
CA ALA A 160 -2.54 3.66 -1.12
C ALA A 160 -1.25 3.59 -1.96
N VAL A 161 -0.90 2.41 -2.44
CA VAL A 161 0.32 2.04 -3.18
C VAL A 161 1.55 2.00 -2.29
N ILE A 162 1.87 3.08 -1.56
CA ILE A 162 3.02 3.12 -0.62
C ILE A 162 2.83 2.06 0.48
N ILE A 163 1.60 1.95 1.03
CA ILE A 163 1.19 0.79 1.82
C ILE A 163 0.38 -0.12 0.88
N PRO A 164 0.91 -1.29 0.47
CA PRO A 164 0.44 -2.04 -0.69
C PRO A 164 -0.80 -2.90 -0.39
N CYS A 165 -1.90 -2.26 0.01
CA CYS A 165 -3.16 -2.96 0.29
C CYS A 165 -3.79 -3.65 -0.93
N HIS A 166 -3.36 -3.29 -2.15
CA HIS A 166 -3.77 -3.97 -3.38
C HIS A 166 -3.23 -5.40 -3.49
N LEU A 167 -2.17 -5.77 -2.76
CA LEU A 167 -1.63 -7.13 -2.73
C LEU A 167 -2.48 -8.12 -1.94
N VAL A 168 -3.46 -7.64 -1.15
CA VAL A 168 -4.39 -8.52 -0.44
C VAL A 168 -5.63 -8.72 -1.29
N VAL A 169 -5.90 -9.99 -1.65
CA VAL A 169 -6.92 -10.39 -2.62
C VAL A 169 -7.80 -11.53 -2.08
N PRO A 170 -8.96 -11.81 -2.69
CA PRO A 170 -9.73 -13.01 -2.37
C PRO A 170 -8.92 -14.30 -2.61
N LYS A 171 -9.16 -15.31 -1.79
CA LYS A 171 -8.45 -16.59 -1.90
C LYS A 171 -8.71 -17.26 -3.24
N GLU A 172 -9.92 -17.16 -3.73
CA GLU A 172 -10.37 -17.69 -5.01
C GLU A 172 -9.55 -17.14 -6.19
N SER A 173 -9.11 -15.89 -6.08
CA SER A 173 -8.26 -15.26 -7.10
C SER A 173 -6.86 -15.85 -7.11
N ILE A 174 -6.29 -16.13 -5.94
CA ILE A 174 -4.98 -16.79 -5.80
C ILE A 174 -5.06 -18.21 -6.38
N ASP A 175 -6.13 -18.94 -6.07
CA ASP A 175 -6.31 -20.32 -6.52
C ASP A 175 -6.43 -20.37 -8.06
N LYS A 176 -7.16 -19.42 -8.68
CA LYS A 176 -7.23 -19.28 -10.15
C LYS A 176 -5.88 -18.95 -10.77
N ILE A 177 -5.14 -18.02 -10.20
CA ILE A 177 -3.80 -17.65 -10.68
C ILE A 177 -2.87 -18.87 -10.63
N ARG A 178 -2.89 -19.64 -9.53
CA ARG A 178 -2.11 -20.88 -9.41
C ARG A 178 -2.50 -21.92 -10.46
N GLU A 179 -3.80 -22.02 -10.77
CA GLU A 179 -4.28 -22.93 -11.82
C GLU A 179 -3.78 -22.52 -13.21
N ILE A 180 -3.80 -21.22 -13.52
CA ILE A 180 -3.26 -20.68 -14.78
C ILE A 180 -1.76 -20.97 -14.87
N ASN A 181 -0.99 -20.72 -13.80
CA ASN A 181 0.44 -20.98 -13.77
C ASN A 181 0.75 -22.47 -14.00
N LYS A 182 0.03 -23.39 -13.33
CA LYS A 182 0.20 -24.84 -13.55
C LYS A 182 -0.09 -25.26 -14.99
N LYS A 183 -1.11 -24.67 -15.63
CA LYS A 183 -1.42 -24.94 -17.05
C LYS A 183 -0.32 -24.40 -17.97
N ALA A 184 0.23 -23.23 -17.68
CA ALA A 184 1.34 -22.64 -18.44
C ALA A 184 2.63 -23.48 -18.31
N GLU A 185 2.97 -23.98 -17.12
CA GLU A 185 4.10 -24.87 -16.89
C GLU A 185 3.97 -26.21 -17.62
N ALA A 186 2.74 -26.74 -17.72
CA ALA A 186 2.46 -27.98 -18.44
C ALA A 186 2.51 -27.83 -19.96
N THR A 187 2.43 -26.62 -20.48
CA THR A 187 2.53 -26.30 -21.89
C THR A 187 3.99 -25.95 -22.21
N ILE A 188 4.67 -26.73 -23.10
CA ILE A 188 6.11 -26.69 -23.39
C ILE A 188 6.62 -25.32 -23.93
N PHE A 189 5.80 -24.30 -23.96
CA PHE A 189 6.20 -22.93 -24.30
C PHE A 189 6.68 -22.19 -23.06
N LYS A 190 7.99 -22.25 -22.84
CA LYS A 190 8.69 -21.40 -21.86
C LYS A 190 8.61 -19.94 -22.33
N GLY A 191 7.76 -19.16 -21.69
CA GLY A 191 7.74 -17.73 -21.83
C GLY A 191 6.93 -17.15 -20.68
N ASP A 192 7.60 -16.47 -19.74
CA ASP A 192 6.97 -15.81 -18.58
C ASP A 192 5.83 -14.86 -18.99
N ASP A 193 5.95 -14.23 -20.17
CA ASP A 193 4.96 -13.30 -20.74
C ASP A 193 3.59 -13.93 -21.01
N LEU A 194 3.51 -15.23 -21.36
CA LEU A 194 2.25 -15.87 -21.68
C LEU A 194 1.38 -16.12 -20.44
N CYS A 195 2.00 -16.45 -19.33
CA CYS A 195 1.31 -16.66 -18.05
C CYS A 195 0.70 -15.36 -17.53
N ILE A 196 1.46 -14.30 -17.53
CA ILE A 196 1.00 -12.96 -17.10
C ILE A 196 -0.12 -12.49 -18.00
N SER A 197 0.02 -12.58 -19.33
CA SER A 197 -1.02 -12.20 -20.30
C SER A 197 -2.32 -12.98 -20.07
N SER A 198 -2.25 -14.27 -19.71
CA SER A 198 -3.42 -15.08 -19.39
C SER A 198 -4.14 -14.60 -18.14
N ILE A 199 -3.40 -14.23 -17.08
CA ILE A 199 -3.94 -13.65 -15.86
C ILE A 199 -4.59 -12.29 -16.14
N LEU A 200 -3.94 -11.46 -16.99
CA LEU A 200 -4.41 -10.13 -17.36
C LEU A 200 -5.73 -10.16 -18.10
N ASN A 201 -5.88 -11.10 -19.03
CA ASN A 201 -7.03 -11.20 -19.91
C ASN A 201 -8.19 -11.99 -19.29
N ASP A 202 -7.98 -12.68 -18.17
CA ASP A 202 -9.04 -13.43 -17.50
C ASP A 202 -9.91 -12.50 -16.65
N SER A 203 -11.03 -12.06 -17.24
CA SER A 203 -12.02 -11.24 -16.55
C SER A 203 -12.73 -11.95 -15.39
N SER A 204 -12.59 -13.28 -15.27
CA SER A 204 -13.18 -14.05 -14.17
C SER A 204 -12.39 -13.94 -12.86
N ILE A 205 -11.16 -13.40 -12.89
CA ILE A 205 -10.38 -13.16 -11.69
C ILE A 205 -10.86 -11.87 -11.02
N ASP A 206 -11.54 -12.00 -9.90
CA ASP A 206 -11.98 -10.86 -9.07
C ASP A 206 -10.93 -10.57 -7.99
N PHE A 207 -10.14 -9.53 -8.18
CA PHE A 207 -9.15 -9.10 -7.17
C PHE A 207 -9.76 -8.43 -5.92
N GLY A 208 -11.10 -8.32 -5.87
CA GLY A 208 -11.82 -7.73 -4.74
C GLY A 208 -11.90 -6.21 -4.78
N GLU A 209 -12.55 -5.66 -3.74
CA GLU A 209 -12.75 -4.21 -3.62
C GLU A 209 -11.43 -3.47 -3.33
N TYR A 210 -11.40 -2.21 -3.74
CA TYR A 210 -10.28 -1.30 -3.50
C TYR A 210 -10.79 0.13 -3.29
N SER A 211 -10.21 0.88 -2.37
CA SER A 211 -10.63 2.25 -2.07
C SER A 211 -10.55 3.20 -3.27
N CYS A 212 -9.61 2.95 -4.17
CA CYS A 212 -9.44 3.72 -5.41
C CYS A 212 -10.10 3.06 -6.65
N GLY A 213 -10.90 2.01 -6.47
CA GLY A 213 -11.62 1.30 -7.52
C GLY A 213 -10.99 -0.03 -7.94
N ARG A 214 -11.85 -0.98 -8.35
CA ARG A 214 -11.44 -2.35 -8.72
C ARG A 214 -10.50 -2.40 -9.92
N GLU A 215 -10.77 -1.57 -10.92
CA GLU A 215 -9.93 -1.48 -12.13
C GLU A 215 -8.51 -1.05 -11.78
N LEU A 216 -8.38 -0.02 -10.95
CA LEU A 216 -7.06 0.43 -10.49
C LEU A 216 -6.35 -0.64 -9.67
N LYS A 217 -7.06 -1.40 -8.84
CA LYS A 217 -6.46 -2.53 -8.12
C LYS A 217 -5.85 -3.54 -9.10
N ARG A 218 -6.60 -3.87 -10.14
CA ARG A 218 -6.13 -4.78 -11.19
C ARG A 218 -4.90 -4.24 -11.89
N GLU A 219 -4.90 -2.97 -12.30
CA GLU A 219 -3.74 -2.30 -12.91
C GLU A 219 -2.50 -2.36 -12.01
N LEU A 220 -2.66 -2.09 -10.71
CA LEU A 220 -1.55 -2.13 -9.74
C LEU A 220 -0.98 -3.54 -9.59
N ILE A 221 -1.84 -4.56 -9.47
CA ILE A 221 -1.41 -5.96 -9.39
C ILE A 221 -0.65 -6.37 -10.67
N ILE A 222 -1.13 -5.93 -11.82
CA ILE A 222 -0.48 -6.17 -13.10
C ILE A 222 0.93 -5.58 -13.11
N ARG A 223 1.06 -4.31 -12.73
CA ARG A 223 2.37 -3.64 -12.64
C ARG A 223 3.33 -4.36 -11.69
N GLU A 224 2.83 -4.83 -10.55
CA GLU A 224 3.62 -5.62 -9.61
C GLU A 224 4.12 -6.92 -10.25
N LEU A 225 3.26 -7.64 -10.99
CA LEU A 225 3.60 -8.93 -11.60
C LEU A 225 4.50 -8.81 -12.84
N THR A 226 4.37 -7.72 -13.60
CA THR A 226 5.15 -7.54 -14.84
C THR A 226 6.48 -6.84 -14.63
N GLY A 227 6.66 -6.15 -13.50
CA GLY A 227 7.79 -5.23 -13.33
C GLY A 227 7.85 -4.12 -14.38
N SER A 228 6.76 -3.94 -15.14
CA SER A 228 6.67 -2.98 -16.23
C SER A 228 6.48 -1.56 -15.69
N TRP A 229 7.53 -0.77 -15.85
CA TRP A 229 7.64 0.61 -15.37
C TRP A 229 7.50 1.64 -16.50
N SER A 230 7.10 1.20 -17.68
CA SER A 230 6.96 2.04 -18.89
C SER A 230 5.49 2.40 -19.18
#